data_2e10d3d6be3e0f09fe930971473a9873
#
_entry.id   2e10d3d6be3e0f09fe930971473a9873
#
_cell.length_a   1.000
_cell.length_b   1.000
_cell.length_c   1.000
_cell.angle_alpha   90.00
_cell.angle_beta   90.00
_cell.angle_gamma   90.00
#
_symmetry.space_group_name_H-M   'P 1'
#
loop_
_entity.id
_entity.type
_entity.pdbx_description
1 polymer ?
#
loop_
_entity_poly.entity_id
_entity_poly.type
_entity_poly.pdbx_seq_one_letter_code
_entity_poly.pdbx_strand_id
1 'polypeptide(L)'
;MHRSIAFLPLIALLACSPQSGTMHATEDQPTAAAGMIEDYTQTPVHIWEAEPERQSLGQLAYRGGLHIEHTDERFGGWSALEIDQDGTRLLAVSDSAYWMSAQLEWSDNGWLSGIEGIEITPLLGREGQELVGDEEDSEAIAHLGGSRYAVSFERNHRINGYDLGADHSGIHDAVGIALRLPPGAVDLPNNGGLEGMTAFDGDNILIGREYPPQDGAPYLLYYYDGQDWSDVRVASLPGFAVTSLTRYGDHIYMLERFYTQEDGTRIRIVRFPLESLAAGSLIEAELLGALEAANPVDNFEGISVIEHNGETTIVIVSDDNYNAYGNQRSLFLAFALED
;
A
#
# COMPACT_ATOMS: atom_id res chain seq x y z
N MET A 1 3.54 -20.04 -88.59
CA MET A 1 2.35 -20.71 -88.04
C MET A 1 2.51 -20.63 -86.52
N HIS A 2 1.92 -19.59 -85.92
CA HIS A 2 1.97 -19.32 -84.43
C HIS A 2 0.73 -19.87 -83.80
N ARG A 3 0.87 -20.73 -82.80
CA ARG A 3 -0.21 -21.15 -81.94
C ARG A 3 0.00 -20.49 -80.60
N SER A 4 -0.91 -19.57 -80.24
CA SER A 4 -1.03 -18.96 -78.95
C SER A 4 -1.72 -19.94 -78.02
N ILE A 5 -1.15 -20.18 -76.84
CA ILE A 5 -1.75 -20.91 -75.75
C ILE A 5 -2.18 -19.87 -74.73
N ALA A 6 -3.51 -19.79 -74.45
CA ALA A 6 -4.09 -18.94 -73.43
C ALA A 6 -4.01 -19.64 -72.07
N PHE A 7 -3.42 -18.97 -71.09
CA PHE A 7 -3.48 -19.36 -69.69
C PHE A 7 -4.70 -18.67 -69.01
N LEU A 8 -5.61 -19.46 -68.45
CA LEU A 8 -6.63 -19.00 -67.50
C LEU A 8 -6.00 -18.95 -66.09
N PRO A 9 -6.21 -17.90 -65.31
CA PRO A 9 -5.84 -17.92 -63.91
C PRO A 9 -6.95 -18.60 -63.08
N LEU A 10 -6.54 -19.55 -62.24
CA LEU A 10 -7.34 -20.22 -61.25
C LEU A 10 -7.50 -19.28 -60.07
N ILE A 11 -8.70 -18.78 -59.80
CA ILE A 11 -9.02 -17.99 -58.62
C ILE A 11 -9.24 -18.96 -57.47
N ALA A 12 -8.30 -18.99 -56.51
CA ALA A 12 -8.47 -19.67 -55.23
C ALA A 12 -9.31 -18.77 -54.29
N LEU A 13 -10.53 -19.21 -53.99
CA LEU A 13 -11.35 -18.65 -52.91
C LEU A 13 -10.76 -19.08 -51.56
N LEU A 14 -10.11 -18.16 -50.89
CA LEU A 14 -9.77 -18.29 -49.46
C LEU A 14 -11.07 -18.06 -48.65
N ALA A 15 -11.58 -19.12 -48.07
CA ALA A 15 -12.62 -19.02 -47.04
C ALA A 15 -12.01 -18.45 -45.76
N CYS A 16 -12.33 -17.20 -45.45
CA CYS A 16 -12.10 -16.64 -44.11
C CYS A 16 -13.09 -17.29 -43.13
N SER A 17 -12.58 -18.13 -42.22
CA SER A 17 -13.30 -18.53 -41.01
C SER A 17 -13.29 -17.35 -40.03
N PRO A 18 -14.43 -16.98 -39.44
CA PRO A 18 -14.41 -15.98 -38.33
C PRO A 18 -13.73 -16.62 -37.13
N GLN A 19 -12.60 -16.08 -36.72
CA GLN A 19 -12.08 -16.30 -35.38
C GLN A 19 -13.09 -15.69 -34.39
N SER A 20 -13.72 -16.52 -33.60
CA SER A 20 -14.44 -16.11 -32.42
C SER A 20 -13.45 -15.58 -31.39
N GLY A 21 -13.13 -14.31 -31.47
CA GLY A 21 -12.53 -13.59 -30.35
C GLY A 21 -13.56 -13.58 -29.23
N THR A 22 -13.25 -14.27 -28.15
CA THR A 22 -13.90 -14.03 -26.86
C THR A 22 -13.58 -12.59 -26.49
N MET A 23 -14.55 -11.70 -26.69
CA MET A 23 -14.52 -10.41 -26.02
C MET A 23 -14.65 -10.71 -24.54
N HIS A 24 -13.55 -10.52 -23.79
CA HIS A 24 -13.67 -10.32 -22.36
C HIS A 24 -14.54 -9.08 -22.20
N ALA A 25 -15.69 -9.25 -21.59
CA ALA A 25 -16.50 -8.12 -21.15
C ALA A 25 -15.63 -7.32 -20.18
N THR A 26 -15.32 -6.07 -20.50
CA THR A 26 -14.80 -5.12 -19.52
C THR A 26 -15.87 -5.00 -18.46
N GLU A 27 -15.60 -5.50 -17.26
CA GLU A 27 -16.50 -5.28 -16.13
C GLU A 27 -16.43 -3.79 -15.80
N ASP A 28 -17.53 -3.11 -15.96
CA ASP A 28 -17.69 -1.70 -15.58
C ASP A 28 -17.43 -1.59 -14.07
N GLN A 29 -16.61 -0.61 -13.68
CA GLN A 29 -16.46 -0.24 -12.28
C GLN A 29 -17.86 0.06 -11.73
N PRO A 30 -18.26 -0.56 -10.59
CA PRO A 30 -19.52 -0.20 -9.98
C PRO A 30 -19.47 1.28 -9.66
N THR A 31 -20.49 2.02 -10.10
CA THR A 31 -20.69 3.40 -9.68
C THR A 31 -21.04 3.36 -8.19
N ALA A 32 -20.03 3.45 -7.33
CA ALA A 32 -20.27 3.80 -5.93
C ALA A 32 -21.05 5.11 -5.94
N ALA A 33 -22.19 5.16 -5.29
CA ALA A 33 -22.97 6.37 -5.21
C ALA A 33 -22.13 7.39 -4.43
N ALA A 34 -21.66 8.45 -5.10
CA ALA A 34 -21.10 9.59 -4.39
C ALA A 34 -22.18 10.09 -3.43
N GLY A 35 -21.94 9.92 -2.14
CA GLY A 35 -22.92 10.23 -1.10
C GLY A 35 -22.24 10.73 0.16
N MET A 36 -22.88 11.66 0.86
CA MET A 36 -22.48 12.05 2.20
C MET A 36 -23.00 10.98 3.19
N ILE A 37 -22.08 10.31 3.89
CA ILE A 37 -22.39 9.35 4.93
C ILE A 37 -22.04 10.06 6.26
N GLU A 38 -23.02 10.62 6.92
CA GLU A 38 -23.00 11.42 8.16
C GLU A 38 -21.85 12.46 8.26
N ASP A 39 -20.57 12.06 8.28
CA ASP A 39 -19.44 12.97 8.53
C ASP A 39 -18.39 12.99 7.42
N TYR A 40 -18.56 12.23 6.33
CA TYR A 40 -17.60 12.17 5.24
C TYR A 40 -18.24 11.98 3.86
N THR A 41 -17.48 12.25 2.82
CA THR A 41 -17.83 11.93 1.43
C THR A 41 -16.83 10.93 0.89
N GLN A 42 -17.30 10.05 0.01
CA GLN A 42 -16.44 9.17 -0.76
C GLN A 42 -16.76 9.30 -2.26
N THR A 43 -15.70 9.48 -3.03
CA THR A 43 -15.80 9.67 -4.47
C THR A 43 -14.96 8.60 -5.18
N PRO A 44 -15.55 7.82 -6.11
CA PRO A 44 -14.80 6.85 -6.90
C PRO A 44 -13.66 7.51 -7.69
N VAL A 45 -12.52 6.83 -7.75
CA VAL A 45 -11.33 7.27 -8.49
C VAL A 45 -11.07 6.31 -9.64
N HIS A 46 -10.77 6.80 -10.82
CA HIS A 46 -10.34 5.99 -11.97
C HIS A 46 -8.82 5.98 -12.06
N ILE A 47 -8.22 4.80 -12.27
CA ILE A 47 -6.75 4.68 -12.38
C ILE A 47 -6.20 5.37 -13.63
N TRP A 48 -7.01 5.51 -14.68
CA TRP A 48 -6.72 6.26 -15.90
C TRP A 48 -7.86 7.23 -16.19
N GLU A 49 -7.72 8.50 -15.84
CA GLU A 49 -8.77 9.50 -16.07
C GLU A 49 -9.13 9.66 -17.54
N ALA A 50 -8.13 9.61 -18.44
CA ALA A 50 -8.34 9.73 -19.89
C ALA A 50 -8.85 8.45 -20.56
N GLU A 51 -8.70 7.30 -19.90
CA GLU A 51 -9.07 5.97 -20.40
C GLU A 51 -9.73 5.16 -19.27
N PRO A 52 -10.96 5.54 -18.80
CA PRO A 52 -11.58 4.91 -17.63
C PRO A 52 -11.76 3.38 -17.74
N GLU A 53 -11.91 2.87 -18.96
CA GLU A 53 -12.01 1.42 -19.23
C GLU A 53 -10.70 0.65 -19.06
N ARG A 54 -9.57 1.36 -19.01
CA ARG A 54 -8.27 0.76 -18.83
C ARG A 54 -8.03 0.46 -17.36
N GLN A 55 -7.79 -0.82 -17.04
CA GLN A 55 -7.61 -1.29 -15.67
C GLN A 55 -6.20 -1.78 -15.36
N SER A 56 -5.38 -2.05 -16.40
CA SER A 56 -4.05 -2.63 -16.22
C SER A 56 -3.00 -1.59 -15.79
N LEU A 57 -2.16 -1.97 -14.83
CA LEU A 57 -1.02 -1.20 -14.33
C LEU A 57 0.19 -2.14 -14.12
N GLY A 58 0.93 -2.45 -15.18
CA GLY A 58 1.99 -3.47 -15.14
C GLY A 58 1.41 -4.87 -14.98
N GLN A 59 1.74 -5.56 -13.88
CA GLN A 59 1.20 -6.86 -13.50
C GLN A 59 -0.04 -6.75 -12.61
N LEU A 60 -0.58 -5.56 -12.45
CA LEU A 60 -1.71 -5.26 -11.57
C LEU A 60 -2.95 -4.92 -12.39
N ALA A 61 -4.09 -5.50 -12.00
CA ALA A 61 -5.41 -5.13 -12.48
C ALA A 61 -6.12 -4.27 -11.42
N TYR A 62 -6.54 -3.07 -11.79
CA TYR A 62 -7.25 -2.17 -10.90
C TYR A 62 -8.57 -2.77 -10.43
N ARG A 63 -8.85 -2.66 -9.12
CA ARG A 63 -10.04 -3.17 -8.44
C ARG A 63 -10.79 -2.09 -7.65
N GLY A 64 -10.72 -0.86 -8.12
CA GLY A 64 -11.45 0.26 -7.53
C GLY A 64 -10.59 1.17 -6.68
N GLY A 65 -11.11 2.35 -6.43
CA GLY A 65 -10.47 3.34 -5.56
C GLY A 65 -11.43 4.43 -5.15
N LEU A 66 -11.10 5.02 -4.02
CA LEU A 66 -11.92 6.02 -3.35
C LEU A 66 -11.06 7.20 -2.93
N HIS A 67 -11.59 8.40 -3.11
CA HIS A 67 -11.14 9.62 -2.45
C HIS A 67 -12.09 9.88 -1.29
N ILE A 68 -11.55 9.94 -0.08
CA ILE A 68 -12.32 10.21 1.14
C ILE A 68 -12.01 11.64 1.59
N GLU A 69 -13.07 12.41 1.85
CA GLU A 69 -13.01 13.72 2.51
C GLU A 69 -13.85 13.63 3.78
N HIS A 70 -13.28 13.94 4.93
CA HIS A 70 -13.94 13.82 6.23
C HIS A 70 -14.07 15.19 6.90
N THR A 71 -15.11 15.39 7.72
CA THR A 71 -15.33 16.65 8.46
C THR A 71 -14.56 16.72 9.76
N ASP A 72 -14.08 15.60 10.30
CA ASP A 72 -13.21 15.56 11.47
C ASP A 72 -11.79 15.97 11.07
N GLU A 73 -11.24 17.01 11.69
CA GLU A 73 -9.91 17.55 11.41
C GLU A 73 -8.77 16.58 11.76
N ARG A 74 -9.06 15.48 12.47
CA ARG A 74 -8.09 14.42 12.79
C ARG A 74 -7.95 13.39 11.65
N PHE A 75 -8.85 13.42 10.66
CA PHE A 75 -8.77 12.54 9.50
C PHE A 75 -7.73 13.06 8.52
N GLY A 76 -6.76 12.23 8.18
CA GLY A 76 -5.67 12.56 7.26
C GLY A 76 -4.32 12.05 7.77
N GLY A 77 -3.24 12.36 7.06
CA GLY A 77 -1.90 11.99 7.48
C GLY A 77 -1.65 10.47 7.57
N TRP A 78 -2.28 9.67 6.71
CA TRP A 78 -2.24 8.20 6.81
C TRP A 78 -0.90 7.62 6.34
N SER A 79 -0.02 7.29 7.30
CA SER A 79 1.32 6.76 7.03
C SER A 79 1.35 5.25 6.81
N ALA A 80 0.38 4.49 7.36
CA ALA A 80 0.34 3.05 7.16
C ALA A 80 -1.06 2.47 7.30
N LEU A 81 -1.25 1.27 6.75
CA LEU A 81 -2.51 0.54 6.90
C LEU A 81 -2.29 -0.97 7.05
N GLU A 82 -3.18 -1.61 7.78
CA GLU A 82 -3.37 -3.05 7.86
C GLU A 82 -4.82 -3.40 7.57
N ILE A 83 -5.03 -4.47 6.82
CA ILE A 83 -6.37 -5.03 6.58
C ILE A 83 -6.34 -6.45 7.11
N ASP A 84 -7.40 -6.84 7.83
CA ASP A 84 -7.49 -8.19 8.35
C ASP A 84 -7.65 -9.24 7.23
N GLN A 85 -7.40 -10.50 7.55
CA GLN A 85 -7.30 -11.57 6.54
C GLN A 85 -8.60 -11.85 5.79
N ASP A 86 -9.76 -11.48 6.35
CA ASP A 86 -11.04 -11.62 5.66
C ASP A 86 -11.36 -10.42 4.74
N GLY A 87 -10.48 -9.41 4.74
CA GLY A 87 -10.57 -8.25 3.86
C GLY A 87 -11.66 -7.25 4.24
N THR A 88 -12.22 -7.34 5.45
CA THR A 88 -13.36 -6.51 5.83
C THR A 88 -12.98 -5.34 6.73
N ARG A 89 -12.02 -5.50 7.65
CA ARG A 89 -11.61 -4.44 8.57
C ARG A 89 -10.29 -3.81 8.19
N LEU A 90 -10.28 -2.50 8.22
CA LEU A 90 -9.12 -1.67 7.99
C LEU A 90 -8.70 -1.03 9.31
N LEU A 91 -7.41 -1.02 9.57
CA LEU A 91 -6.75 -0.25 10.62
C LEU A 91 -5.64 0.57 9.97
N ALA A 92 -5.60 1.88 10.21
CA ALA A 92 -4.53 2.75 9.75
C ALA A 92 -3.97 3.58 10.90
N VAL A 93 -2.75 4.10 10.74
CA VAL A 93 -2.15 5.09 11.63
C VAL A 93 -1.79 6.34 10.85
N SER A 94 -1.89 7.50 11.52
CA SER A 94 -1.50 8.78 10.94
C SER A 94 -0.23 9.33 11.60
N ASP A 95 0.51 10.17 10.88
CA ASP A 95 1.68 10.93 11.35
C ASP A 95 1.40 11.86 12.55
N SER A 96 0.13 12.05 12.89
CA SER A 96 -0.31 12.81 14.07
C SER A 96 -0.86 11.91 15.19
N ALA A 97 -0.42 10.64 15.23
CA ALA A 97 -0.75 9.65 16.24
C ALA A 97 -2.25 9.38 16.40
N TYR A 98 -2.97 9.17 15.32
CA TYR A 98 -4.33 8.67 15.36
C TYR A 98 -4.42 7.28 14.72
N TRP A 99 -5.24 6.43 15.33
CA TRP A 99 -5.81 5.26 14.69
C TRP A 99 -7.01 5.67 13.85
N MET A 100 -7.14 5.07 12.68
CA MET A 100 -8.41 4.94 11.99
C MET A 100 -8.79 3.46 11.95
N SER A 101 -9.98 3.13 12.43
CA SER A 101 -10.63 1.85 12.17
C SER A 101 -11.83 2.06 11.27
N ALA A 102 -12.02 1.17 10.30
CA ALA A 102 -13.12 1.24 9.35
C ALA A 102 -13.44 -0.15 8.78
N GLN A 103 -14.54 -0.24 8.03
CA GLN A 103 -14.89 -1.43 7.26
C GLN A 103 -14.78 -1.15 5.77
N LEU A 104 -14.18 -2.07 5.03
CA LEU A 104 -14.10 -2.04 3.58
C LEU A 104 -15.35 -2.70 2.99
N GLU A 105 -15.98 -2.01 2.06
CA GLU A 105 -17.08 -2.52 1.29
C GLU A 105 -16.59 -2.96 -0.10
N TRP A 106 -16.90 -4.21 -0.44
CA TRP A 106 -16.58 -4.78 -1.73
C TRP A 106 -17.85 -5.10 -2.51
N SER A 107 -17.85 -4.83 -3.79
CA SER A 107 -18.95 -5.22 -4.67
C SER A 107 -18.95 -6.74 -4.94
N ASP A 108 -20.05 -7.27 -5.49
CA ASP A 108 -20.19 -8.70 -5.80
C ASP A 108 -19.10 -9.24 -6.76
N ASN A 109 -18.49 -8.39 -7.55
CA ASN A 109 -17.40 -8.72 -8.48
C ASN A 109 -16.00 -8.34 -7.94
N GLY A 110 -15.86 -8.10 -6.64
CA GLY A 110 -14.58 -7.93 -5.95
C GLY A 110 -13.95 -6.54 -6.10
N TRP A 111 -14.71 -5.51 -6.45
CA TRP A 111 -14.21 -4.14 -6.49
C TRP A 111 -14.37 -3.43 -5.16
N LEU A 112 -13.37 -2.66 -4.75
CA LEU A 112 -13.48 -1.73 -3.62
C LEU A 112 -14.55 -0.68 -3.96
N SER A 113 -15.65 -0.70 -3.23
CA SER A 113 -16.83 0.11 -3.50
C SER A 113 -17.16 1.13 -2.43
N GLY A 114 -16.61 0.97 -1.21
CA GLY A 114 -16.86 1.87 -0.10
C GLY A 114 -15.94 1.63 1.08
N ILE A 115 -15.92 2.59 1.99
CA ILE A 115 -15.35 2.50 3.33
C ILE A 115 -16.42 3.02 4.29
N GLU A 116 -16.77 2.23 5.31
CA GLU A 116 -17.85 2.55 6.25
C GLU A 116 -17.38 2.50 7.71
N GLY A 117 -18.12 3.17 8.59
CA GLY A 117 -17.87 3.13 10.02
C GLY A 117 -16.49 3.68 10.41
N ILE A 118 -16.04 4.76 9.76
CA ILE A 118 -14.76 5.40 10.07
C ILE A 118 -14.80 5.92 11.51
N GLU A 119 -13.88 5.44 12.32
CA GLU A 119 -13.67 5.85 13.69
C GLU A 119 -12.21 6.30 13.86
N ILE A 120 -12.01 7.49 14.44
CA ILE A 120 -10.69 8.10 14.66
C ILE A 120 -10.42 8.20 16.14
N THR A 121 -9.36 7.55 16.61
CA THR A 121 -9.02 7.42 18.02
C THR A 121 -7.54 7.75 18.22
N PRO A 122 -7.15 8.53 19.26
CA PRO A 122 -5.74 8.84 19.49
C PRO A 122 -4.93 7.58 19.87
N LEU A 123 -3.69 7.49 19.38
CA LEU A 123 -2.69 6.56 19.90
C LEU A 123 -2.27 7.05 21.28
N LEU A 124 -2.30 6.15 22.27
CA LEU A 124 -1.89 6.49 23.63
C LEU A 124 -0.42 6.08 23.88
N GLY A 125 0.26 6.95 24.59
CA GLY A 125 1.60 6.68 25.10
C GLY A 125 1.58 5.65 26.23
N ARG A 126 2.75 5.36 26.78
CA ARG A 126 2.94 4.30 27.81
C ARG A 126 2.24 4.57 29.13
N GLU A 127 1.90 5.82 29.42
CA GLU A 127 1.20 6.25 30.63
C GLU A 127 -0.28 6.54 30.37
N GLY A 128 -0.78 6.20 29.15
CA GLY A 128 -2.16 6.43 28.74
C GLY A 128 -2.45 7.87 28.32
N GLN A 129 -1.43 8.68 28.09
CA GLN A 129 -1.56 10.05 27.59
C GLN A 129 -1.65 10.06 26.05
N GLU A 130 -2.35 11.04 25.49
CA GLU A 130 -2.25 11.35 24.07
C GLU A 130 -0.81 11.77 23.70
N LEU A 131 -0.37 11.38 22.53
CA LEU A 131 0.95 11.73 21.99
C LEU A 131 0.88 13.12 21.35
N VAL A 132 1.92 13.93 21.52
CA VAL A 132 1.98 15.30 20.98
C VAL A 132 3.40 15.70 20.62
N GLY A 133 3.58 16.55 19.64
CA GLY A 133 4.86 17.08 19.21
C GLY A 133 5.80 15.98 18.68
N ASP A 134 7.04 15.90 19.19
CA ASP A 134 8.00 14.88 18.74
C ASP A 134 7.62 13.42 19.10
N GLU A 135 6.52 13.22 19.84
CA GLU A 135 6.05 11.89 20.23
C GLU A 135 4.94 11.36 19.31
N GLU A 136 4.30 12.20 18.48
CA GLU A 136 3.12 11.81 17.70
C GLU A 136 3.43 11.17 16.36
N ASP A 137 4.61 11.39 15.78
CA ASP A 137 5.01 11.07 14.41
C ASP A 137 5.06 9.55 14.16
N SER A 138 3.90 8.93 13.95
CA SER A 138 3.77 7.47 13.72
C SER A 138 3.79 7.14 12.23
N GLU A 139 4.63 6.15 11.82
CA GLU A 139 5.02 5.93 10.42
C GLU A 139 4.62 4.55 9.88
N ALA A 140 4.72 3.51 10.67
CA ALA A 140 4.40 2.17 10.19
C ALA A 140 3.58 1.38 11.19
N ILE A 141 2.81 0.42 10.68
CA ILE A 141 2.06 -0.55 11.47
C ILE A 141 2.42 -1.97 11.04
N ALA A 142 2.43 -2.93 11.98
CA ALA A 142 2.54 -4.34 11.67
C ALA A 142 1.67 -5.18 12.63
N HIS A 143 0.93 -6.14 12.09
CA HIS A 143 0.12 -7.06 12.87
C HIS A 143 0.99 -8.19 13.46
N LEU A 144 1.21 -8.16 14.78
CA LEU A 144 2.02 -9.16 15.52
C LEU A 144 1.30 -10.48 15.80
N GLY A 145 0.04 -10.60 15.35
CA GLY A 145 -0.83 -11.74 15.59
C GLY A 145 -1.77 -11.56 16.78
N GLY A 146 -2.95 -12.15 16.67
CA GLY A 146 -4.05 -11.97 17.61
C GLY A 146 -4.56 -10.54 17.60
N SER A 147 -4.59 -9.88 18.76
CA SER A 147 -5.02 -8.48 18.92
C SER A 147 -3.85 -7.49 18.99
N ARG A 148 -2.61 -7.95 18.74
CA ARG A 148 -1.41 -7.15 18.96
C ARG A 148 -0.88 -6.53 17.67
N TYR A 149 -0.52 -5.25 17.75
CA TYR A 149 0.06 -4.47 16.66
C TYR A 149 1.34 -3.78 17.13
N ALA A 150 2.29 -3.59 16.24
CA ALA A 150 3.45 -2.73 16.45
C ALA A 150 3.28 -1.45 15.63
N VAL A 151 3.71 -0.32 16.17
CA VAL A 151 3.76 0.98 15.49
C VAL A 151 5.15 1.56 15.66
N SER A 152 5.77 2.00 14.57
CA SER A 152 7.02 2.78 14.58
C SER A 152 6.74 4.26 14.62
N PHE A 153 7.70 5.03 15.14
CA PHE A 153 7.63 6.48 15.28
C PHE A 153 8.94 7.13 14.88
N GLU A 154 8.85 8.28 14.24
CA GLU A 154 9.97 9.18 13.94
C GLU A 154 10.25 10.19 15.07
N ARG A 155 11.13 11.13 14.82
CA ARG A 155 11.63 12.16 15.76
C ARG A 155 12.12 11.56 17.06
N ASN A 156 11.25 11.10 17.90
CA ASN A 156 11.59 10.22 19.02
C ASN A 156 11.49 8.75 18.57
N HIS A 157 12.53 8.29 17.85
CA HIS A 157 12.56 6.97 17.21
C HIS A 157 12.29 5.85 18.21
N ARG A 158 11.21 5.13 18.04
CA ARG A 158 10.77 4.02 18.88
C ARG A 158 9.83 3.08 18.14
N ILE A 159 9.64 1.91 18.69
CA ILE A 159 8.57 0.98 18.30
C ILE A 159 7.76 0.69 19.56
N ASN A 160 6.46 0.87 19.49
CA ASN A 160 5.55 0.47 20.54
C ASN A 160 4.64 -0.66 20.08
N GLY A 161 4.40 -1.64 20.95
CA GLY A 161 3.35 -2.63 20.79
C GLY A 161 2.05 -2.15 21.44
N TYR A 162 0.92 -2.48 20.83
CA TYR A 162 -0.42 -2.18 21.31
C TYR A 162 -1.27 -3.46 21.29
N ASP A 163 -2.08 -3.67 22.30
CA ASP A 163 -3.10 -4.73 22.31
C ASP A 163 -4.46 -4.06 22.14
N LEU A 164 -5.04 -4.19 20.97
CA LEU A 164 -6.30 -3.55 20.59
C LEU A 164 -7.53 -4.36 20.98
N GLY A 165 -7.36 -5.51 21.65
CA GLY A 165 -8.45 -6.42 21.97
C GLY A 165 -9.05 -7.11 20.75
N ALA A 166 -10.01 -8.01 20.97
CA ALA A 166 -10.72 -8.65 19.90
C ALA A 166 -11.50 -7.61 19.08
N ASP A 167 -11.42 -7.72 17.74
CA ASP A 167 -12.12 -6.83 16.81
C ASP A 167 -11.84 -5.33 17.05
N HIS A 168 -10.61 -5.01 17.52
CA HIS A 168 -10.16 -3.67 17.90
C HIS A 168 -11.01 -2.99 19.02
N SER A 169 -11.77 -3.77 19.77
CA SER A 169 -12.66 -3.23 20.84
C SER A 169 -11.93 -2.49 21.97
N GLY A 170 -10.62 -2.68 22.10
CA GLY A 170 -9.78 -2.00 23.08
C GLY A 170 -9.01 -0.79 22.52
N ILE A 171 -9.29 -0.37 21.29
CA ILE A 171 -8.52 0.68 20.59
C ILE A 171 -8.46 2.01 21.38
N HIS A 172 -9.51 2.36 22.11
CA HIS A 172 -9.57 3.59 22.90
C HIS A 172 -8.69 3.62 24.16
N ASP A 173 -8.35 2.44 24.69
CA ASP A 173 -7.63 2.28 25.95
C ASP A 173 -6.25 1.63 25.77
N ALA A 174 -5.90 1.25 24.53
CA ALA A 174 -4.66 0.58 24.22
C ALA A 174 -3.45 1.51 24.45
N VAL A 175 -2.58 1.15 25.40
CA VAL A 175 -1.38 1.91 25.73
C VAL A 175 -0.14 1.31 25.08
N GLY A 176 0.79 2.15 24.66
CA GLY A 176 2.03 1.73 24.04
C GLY A 176 2.95 0.97 25.01
N ILE A 177 3.47 -0.18 24.56
CA ILE A 177 4.49 -0.96 25.28
C ILE A 177 5.76 -0.97 24.43
N ALA A 178 6.92 -0.56 25.01
CA ALA A 178 8.16 -0.49 24.24
C ALA A 178 8.56 -1.84 23.67
N LEU A 179 8.85 -1.87 22.38
CA LEU A 179 9.49 -2.96 21.68
C LEU A 179 10.96 -2.63 21.41
N ARG A 180 11.74 -3.67 21.03
CA ARG A 180 13.16 -3.53 20.78
C ARG A 180 13.41 -2.84 19.43
N LEU A 181 14.25 -1.81 19.44
CA LEU A 181 14.69 -1.10 18.23
C LEU A 181 15.86 -1.81 17.54
N PRO A 182 15.98 -1.67 16.20
CA PRO A 182 17.20 -2.01 15.49
C PRO A 182 18.40 -1.23 16.02
N PRO A 183 19.62 -1.80 15.95
CA PRO A 183 20.84 -1.07 16.32
C PRO A 183 21.01 0.21 15.51
N GLY A 184 21.28 1.32 16.19
CA GLY A 184 21.49 2.64 15.57
C GLY A 184 20.21 3.36 15.10
N ALA A 185 19.03 2.80 15.32
CA ALA A 185 17.79 3.47 14.94
C ALA A 185 17.56 4.79 15.67
N VAL A 186 18.04 4.91 16.92
CA VAL A 186 17.96 6.16 17.69
C VAL A 186 18.78 7.31 17.11
N ASP A 187 19.74 7.00 16.25
CA ASP A 187 20.64 7.97 15.62
C ASP A 187 20.20 8.34 14.19
N LEU A 188 19.01 7.88 13.75
CA LEU A 188 18.44 8.25 12.47
C LEU A 188 18.08 9.75 12.44
N PRO A 189 18.03 10.37 11.24
CA PRO A 189 17.55 11.74 11.11
C PRO A 189 16.13 11.89 11.68
N ASN A 190 15.80 13.07 12.19
CA ASN A 190 14.44 13.37 12.68
C ASN A 190 13.34 13.19 11.62
N ASN A 191 13.72 13.27 10.35
CA ASN A 191 12.87 12.97 9.21
C ASN A 191 13.61 11.97 8.32
N GLY A 192 13.04 10.82 8.07
CA GLY A 192 13.66 9.70 7.36
C GLY A 192 14.03 8.54 8.29
N GLY A 193 13.11 8.13 9.15
CA GLY A 193 13.27 7.09 10.15
C GLY A 193 12.92 5.69 9.67
N LEU A 194 12.07 5.02 10.43
CA LEU A 194 11.62 3.65 10.19
C LEU A 194 10.19 3.65 9.65
N GLU A 195 10.05 3.65 8.32
CA GLU A 195 8.80 3.88 7.62
C GLU A 195 8.02 2.60 7.29
N GLY A 196 8.66 1.59 6.76
CA GLY A 196 7.99 0.35 6.38
C GLY A 196 8.18 -0.73 7.43
N MET A 197 7.10 -1.37 7.90
CA MET A 197 7.18 -2.45 8.87
C MET A 197 6.19 -3.55 8.55
N THR A 198 6.59 -4.80 8.72
CA THR A 198 5.70 -5.96 8.68
C THR A 198 6.16 -7.00 9.68
N ALA A 199 5.23 -7.85 10.12
CA ALA A 199 5.51 -8.89 11.09
C ALA A 199 5.41 -10.30 10.49
N PHE A 200 6.01 -11.26 11.21
CA PHE A 200 5.98 -12.68 10.94
C PHE A 200 5.36 -13.41 12.15
N ASP A 201 5.48 -14.72 12.16
CA ASP A 201 4.99 -15.50 13.28
C ASP A 201 5.69 -15.10 14.61
N GLY A 202 4.91 -14.80 15.61
CA GLY A 202 5.40 -14.30 16.90
C GLY A 202 5.76 -12.81 16.85
N ASP A 203 6.83 -12.42 17.52
CA ASP A 203 7.30 -11.03 17.58
C ASP A 203 8.39 -10.71 16.54
N ASN A 204 8.54 -11.54 15.50
CA ASN A 204 9.50 -11.32 14.43
C ASN A 204 9.02 -10.17 13.54
N ILE A 205 9.90 -9.22 13.25
CA ILE A 205 9.57 -7.98 12.51
C ILE A 205 10.61 -7.74 11.42
N LEU A 206 10.17 -7.34 10.25
CA LEU A 206 11.00 -6.68 9.24
C LEU A 206 10.62 -5.20 9.22
N ILE A 207 11.60 -4.32 9.35
CA ILE A 207 11.40 -2.88 9.35
C ILE A 207 12.45 -2.19 8.50
N GLY A 208 12.07 -1.23 7.69
CA GLY A 208 12.93 -0.54 6.75
C GLY A 208 13.16 0.92 7.13
N ARG A 209 14.36 1.42 6.78
CA ARG A 209 14.60 2.86 6.76
C ARG A 209 13.96 3.46 5.52
N GLU A 210 13.41 4.66 5.64
CA GLU A 210 12.81 5.40 4.53
C GLU A 210 13.83 5.57 3.38
N TYR A 211 14.95 6.20 3.68
CA TYR A 211 16.00 6.44 2.67
C TYR A 211 17.15 5.44 2.77
N PRO A 212 17.77 5.10 1.61
CA PRO A 212 19.02 4.39 1.63
C PRO A 212 20.11 5.26 2.29
N PRO A 213 21.20 4.65 2.83
CA PRO A 213 22.28 5.40 3.49
C PRO A 213 22.93 6.49 2.63
N GLN A 214 22.85 6.32 1.30
CA GLN A 214 23.28 7.27 0.28
C GLN A 214 22.39 7.05 -0.93
N ASP A 215 22.13 8.11 -1.69
CA ASP A 215 21.34 7.99 -2.92
C ASP A 215 21.93 6.94 -3.88
N GLY A 216 21.08 6.01 -4.34
CA GLY A 216 21.46 4.87 -5.17
C GLY A 216 22.19 3.74 -4.45
N ALA A 217 22.42 3.83 -3.13
CA ALA A 217 22.82 2.67 -2.34
C ALA A 217 21.61 1.77 -2.06
N PRO A 218 21.79 0.46 -1.77
CA PRO A 218 20.68 -0.39 -1.38
C PRO A 218 19.92 0.16 -0.17
N TYR A 219 18.60 -0.03 -0.16
CA TYR A 219 17.81 0.15 1.07
C TYR A 219 18.35 -0.76 2.17
N LEU A 220 18.28 -0.28 3.39
CA LEU A 220 18.65 -1.02 4.58
C LEU A 220 17.39 -1.31 5.39
N LEU A 221 17.02 -2.59 5.43
CA LEU A 221 15.99 -3.12 6.28
C LEU A 221 16.62 -3.92 7.42
N TYR A 222 15.90 -4.07 8.50
CA TYR A 222 16.32 -4.82 9.68
C TYR A 222 15.32 -5.94 9.96
N TYR A 223 15.81 -7.16 10.03
CA TYR A 223 15.00 -8.32 10.40
C TYR A 223 15.30 -8.73 11.84
N TYR A 224 14.27 -8.75 12.68
CA TYR A 224 14.30 -9.27 14.04
C TYR A 224 13.75 -10.69 14.07
N ASP A 225 14.52 -11.66 14.52
CA ASP A 225 14.16 -13.09 14.56
C ASP A 225 13.59 -13.54 15.93
N GLY A 226 13.22 -12.58 16.78
CA GLY A 226 12.80 -12.82 18.16
C GLY A 226 13.94 -12.78 19.17
N GLN A 227 15.20 -12.76 18.72
CA GLN A 227 16.41 -12.71 19.56
C GLN A 227 17.32 -11.55 19.15
N ASP A 228 17.74 -11.51 17.91
CA ASP A 228 18.69 -10.53 17.39
C ASP A 228 18.21 -9.89 16.08
N TRP A 229 18.80 -8.72 15.80
CA TRP A 229 18.58 -7.99 14.55
C TRP A 229 19.65 -8.39 13.52
N SER A 230 19.25 -8.53 12.27
CA SER A 230 20.13 -8.71 11.12
C SER A 230 19.79 -7.71 10.00
N ASP A 231 20.83 -7.29 9.26
CA ASP A 231 20.68 -6.38 8.13
C ASP A 231 20.19 -7.13 6.88
N VAL A 232 19.21 -6.55 6.21
CA VAL A 232 18.68 -6.99 4.90
C VAL A 232 18.87 -5.84 3.91
N ARG A 233 19.37 -6.13 2.71
CA ARG A 233 19.63 -5.13 1.68
C ARG A 233 18.77 -5.38 0.47
N VAL A 234 18.03 -4.36 0.04
CA VAL A 234 17.20 -4.39 -1.18
C VAL A 234 17.73 -3.35 -2.15
N ALA A 235 17.89 -3.73 -3.42
CA ALA A 235 18.32 -2.80 -4.46
C ALA A 235 17.34 -1.62 -4.56
N SER A 236 17.86 -0.41 -4.61
CA SER A 236 17.08 0.82 -4.73
C SER A 236 17.23 1.47 -6.10
N LEU A 237 16.32 2.36 -6.44
CA LEU A 237 16.51 3.33 -7.51
C LEU A 237 16.83 4.71 -6.91
N PRO A 238 17.69 5.51 -7.59
CA PRO A 238 18.01 6.86 -7.13
C PRO A 238 16.75 7.71 -6.91
N GLY A 239 16.69 8.40 -5.78
CA GLY A 239 15.60 9.28 -5.41
C GLY A 239 14.32 8.59 -4.89
N PHE A 240 14.26 7.25 -4.89
CA PHE A 240 13.15 6.53 -4.27
C PHE A 240 13.41 6.26 -2.78
N ALA A 241 12.33 6.29 -2.01
CA ALA A 241 12.24 5.98 -0.59
C ALA A 241 11.32 4.78 -0.36
N VAL A 242 11.55 4.01 0.70
CA VAL A 242 10.60 2.99 1.18
C VAL A 242 9.57 3.68 2.06
N THR A 243 8.30 3.57 1.75
CA THR A 243 7.22 4.15 2.56
C THR A 243 6.39 3.10 3.28
N SER A 244 6.33 1.86 2.78
CA SER A 244 5.61 0.80 3.49
C SER A 244 6.10 -0.60 3.14
N LEU A 245 5.87 -1.54 4.05
CA LEU A 245 6.11 -2.96 3.88
C LEU A 245 4.90 -3.76 4.37
N THR A 246 4.55 -4.83 3.66
CA THR A 246 3.61 -5.83 4.15
C THR A 246 4.02 -7.23 3.69
N ARG A 247 3.72 -8.23 4.51
CA ARG A 247 3.92 -9.64 4.15
C ARG A 247 2.59 -10.28 3.75
N TYR A 248 2.61 -10.97 2.60
CA TYR A 248 1.52 -11.85 2.24
C TYR A 248 2.06 -13.14 1.61
N GLY A 249 1.61 -14.29 2.12
CA GLY A 249 2.12 -15.59 1.67
C GLY A 249 3.63 -15.70 1.85
N ASP A 250 4.31 -16.08 0.79
CA ASP A 250 5.77 -16.26 0.74
C ASP A 250 6.50 -15.02 0.19
N HIS A 251 5.87 -13.85 0.18
CA HIS A 251 6.44 -12.61 -0.34
C HIS A 251 6.33 -11.45 0.65
N ILE A 252 7.30 -10.55 0.55
CA ILE A 252 7.24 -9.19 1.08
C ILE A 252 6.89 -8.27 -0.06
N TYR A 253 5.88 -7.43 0.14
CA TYR A 253 5.48 -6.34 -0.75
C TYR A 253 5.98 -5.04 -0.17
N MET A 254 6.51 -4.18 -1.02
CA MET A 254 7.11 -2.91 -0.63
C MET A 254 6.57 -1.80 -1.50
N LEU A 255 6.21 -0.70 -0.85
CA LEU A 255 5.82 0.54 -1.50
C LEU A 255 7.02 1.46 -1.54
N GLU A 256 7.31 2.01 -2.71
CA GLU A 256 8.41 2.94 -2.93
C GLU A 256 7.86 4.24 -3.51
N ARG A 257 8.32 5.36 -2.97
CA ARG A 257 7.93 6.71 -3.40
C ARG A 257 9.14 7.50 -3.87
N PHE A 258 8.97 8.18 -4.99
CA PHE A 258 9.87 9.22 -5.49
C PHE A 258 9.13 10.56 -5.50
N TYR A 259 9.79 11.63 -5.09
CA TYR A 259 9.26 12.97 -5.21
C TYR A 259 10.36 13.98 -5.49
N THR A 260 10.14 14.83 -6.49
CA THR A 260 10.83 16.12 -6.65
C THR A 260 9.83 17.18 -7.05
N GLN A 261 10.14 18.44 -6.77
CA GLN A 261 9.27 19.54 -7.19
C GLN A 261 9.16 19.65 -8.73
N GLU A 262 10.19 19.23 -9.47
CA GLU A 262 10.23 19.28 -10.94
C GLU A 262 9.49 18.10 -11.58
N ASP A 263 9.72 16.88 -11.09
CA ASP A 263 9.21 15.66 -11.69
C ASP A 263 7.89 15.17 -11.09
N GLY A 264 7.49 15.71 -9.92
CA GLY A 264 6.32 15.27 -9.17
C GLY A 264 6.51 13.92 -8.47
N THR A 265 5.41 13.33 -8.03
CA THR A 265 5.37 12.05 -7.32
C THR A 265 5.32 10.88 -8.29
N ARG A 266 6.05 9.81 -7.96
CA ARG A 266 5.96 8.49 -8.60
C ARG A 266 5.94 7.43 -7.52
N ILE A 267 5.12 6.39 -7.72
CA ILE A 267 4.97 5.27 -6.79
C ILE A 267 5.32 3.98 -7.52
N ARG A 268 6.02 3.08 -6.82
CA ARG A 268 6.28 1.73 -7.29
C ARG A 268 5.79 0.72 -6.26
N ILE A 269 5.11 -0.30 -6.73
CA ILE A 269 4.75 -1.47 -5.94
C ILE A 269 5.67 -2.59 -6.40
N VAL A 270 6.50 -3.07 -5.49
CA VAL A 270 7.46 -4.14 -5.76
C VAL A 270 7.28 -5.29 -4.77
N ARG A 271 7.79 -6.48 -5.12
CA ARG A 271 7.81 -7.61 -4.17
C ARG A 271 9.11 -8.39 -4.25
N PHE A 272 9.42 -9.14 -3.20
CA PHE A 272 10.51 -10.10 -3.20
C PHE A 272 10.17 -11.31 -2.32
N PRO A 273 10.74 -12.50 -2.63
CA PRO A 273 10.46 -13.72 -1.87
C PRO A 273 10.94 -13.63 -0.43
N LEU A 274 10.16 -14.15 0.51
CA LEU A 274 10.50 -14.23 1.93
C LEU A 274 11.83 -14.96 2.18
N GLU A 275 12.10 -16.02 1.41
CA GLU A 275 13.34 -16.79 1.51
C GLU A 275 14.62 -15.97 1.21
N SER A 276 14.47 -14.81 0.56
CA SER A 276 15.60 -13.92 0.23
C SER A 276 16.09 -13.07 1.42
N LEU A 277 15.44 -13.10 2.58
CA LEU A 277 15.83 -12.33 3.78
C LEU A 277 17.16 -12.78 4.40
N ALA A 278 17.87 -13.73 3.81
CA ALA A 278 19.16 -14.17 4.33
C ALA A 278 20.16 -13.01 4.47
N ALA A 279 20.78 -12.90 5.65
CA ALA A 279 21.70 -11.82 5.99
C ALA A 279 22.84 -11.66 4.95
N GLY A 280 23.05 -10.40 4.53
CA GLY A 280 24.16 -10.00 3.67
C GLY A 280 23.93 -10.20 2.15
N SER A 281 22.83 -10.79 1.71
CA SER A 281 22.47 -10.82 0.28
C SER A 281 21.84 -9.50 -0.17
N LEU A 282 22.14 -9.11 -1.41
CA LEU A 282 21.39 -8.03 -2.08
C LEU A 282 20.16 -8.64 -2.74
N ILE A 283 19.00 -8.13 -2.39
CA ILE A 283 17.73 -8.55 -2.95
C ILE A 283 17.37 -7.65 -4.13
N GLU A 284 17.04 -8.26 -5.27
CA GLU A 284 16.45 -7.58 -6.41
C GLU A 284 14.93 -7.77 -6.35
N ALA A 285 14.19 -6.68 -6.08
CA ALA A 285 12.74 -6.73 -6.00
C ALA A 285 12.10 -6.72 -7.40
N GLU A 286 11.04 -7.50 -7.58
CA GLU A 286 10.23 -7.54 -8.79
C GLU A 286 9.27 -6.34 -8.82
N LEU A 287 9.24 -5.59 -9.92
CA LEU A 287 8.25 -4.52 -10.13
C LEU A 287 6.91 -5.12 -10.54
N LEU A 288 5.86 -4.84 -9.77
CA LEU A 288 4.49 -5.23 -10.07
C LEU A 288 3.75 -4.14 -10.86
N GLY A 289 3.85 -2.90 -10.42
CA GLY A 289 3.20 -1.76 -11.06
C GLY A 289 3.80 -0.44 -10.61
N ALA A 290 3.53 0.62 -11.38
CA ALA A 290 3.97 1.96 -11.05
C ALA A 290 2.87 2.99 -11.35
N LEU A 291 2.66 3.95 -10.43
CA LEU A 291 1.82 5.12 -10.63
C LEU A 291 2.69 6.32 -10.97
N GLU A 292 2.29 7.06 -12.00
CA GLU A 292 2.99 8.23 -12.51
C GLU A 292 1.97 9.35 -12.78
N ALA A 293 2.41 10.48 -13.31
CA ALA A 293 1.58 11.67 -13.55
C ALA A 293 0.29 11.44 -14.36
N ALA A 294 0.18 10.33 -15.10
CA ALA A 294 -1.04 9.97 -15.83
C ALA A 294 -2.10 9.26 -14.97
N ASN A 295 -1.75 8.91 -13.74
CA ASN A 295 -2.58 8.21 -12.77
C ASN A 295 -3.00 9.16 -11.64
N PRO A 296 -3.97 8.79 -10.79
CA PRO A 296 -4.29 9.52 -9.57
C PRO A 296 -3.18 9.29 -8.53
N VAL A 297 -1.98 9.79 -8.84
CA VAL A 297 -0.81 9.68 -7.96
C VAL A 297 -0.89 10.73 -6.84
N ASP A 298 -0.54 10.31 -5.64
CA ASP A 298 -0.44 11.12 -4.44
C ASP A 298 0.69 10.60 -3.53
N ASN A 299 0.78 11.05 -2.31
CA ASN A 299 1.75 10.65 -1.30
C ASN A 299 1.39 9.29 -0.70
N PHE A 300 1.49 8.18 -1.48
CA PHE A 300 1.14 6.85 -0.97
C PHE A 300 2.18 6.33 0.02
N GLU A 301 1.72 6.01 1.24
CA GLU A 301 2.56 5.60 2.36
C GLU A 301 2.12 4.29 3.03
N GLY A 302 0.90 3.85 2.83
CA GLY A 302 0.43 2.58 3.38
C GLY A 302 0.17 1.53 2.31
N ILE A 303 0.54 0.26 2.60
CA ILE A 303 0.24 -0.91 1.77
C ILE A 303 -0.23 -2.07 2.63
N SER A 304 -1.30 -2.74 2.23
CA SER A 304 -1.71 -4.03 2.77
C SER A 304 -2.06 -5.00 1.64
N VAL A 305 -1.84 -6.29 1.86
CA VAL A 305 -2.11 -7.34 0.87
C VAL A 305 -2.94 -8.45 1.51
N ILE A 306 -4.04 -8.78 0.85
CA ILE A 306 -5.02 -9.78 1.32
C ILE A 306 -5.37 -10.76 0.20
N GLU A 307 -6.05 -11.85 0.54
CA GLU A 307 -6.81 -12.61 -0.45
C GLU A 307 -8.24 -12.07 -0.49
N HIS A 308 -8.68 -11.61 -1.64
CA HIS A 308 -10.04 -11.19 -1.82
C HIS A 308 -10.61 -11.75 -3.12
N ASN A 309 -11.78 -12.39 -3.05
CA ASN A 309 -12.47 -13.01 -4.20
C ASN A 309 -11.59 -14.00 -4.99
N GLY A 310 -10.65 -14.68 -4.32
CA GLY A 310 -9.70 -15.62 -4.94
C GLY A 310 -8.52 -14.97 -5.67
N GLU A 311 -8.34 -13.67 -5.52
CA GLU A 311 -7.21 -12.89 -6.08
C GLU A 311 -6.32 -12.36 -4.94
N THR A 312 -5.01 -12.31 -5.17
CA THR A 312 -4.10 -11.55 -4.31
C THR A 312 -4.36 -10.07 -4.54
N THR A 313 -4.97 -9.40 -3.56
CA THR A 313 -5.41 -8.01 -3.65
C THR A 313 -4.52 -7.10 -2.82
N ILE A 314 -3.98 -6.06 -3.44
CA ILE A 314 -3.12 -5.04 -2.86
C ILE A 314 -3.97 -3.79 -2.66
N VAL A 315 -3.99 -3.25 -1.45
CA VAL A 315 -4.63 -1.97 -1.13
C VAL A 315 -3.55 -1.00 -0.66
N ILE A 316 -3.58 0.21 -1.22
CA ILE A 316 -2.67 1.30 -0.82
C ILE A 316 -3.46 2.52 -0.37
N VAL A 317 -2.92 3.27 0.58
CA VAL A 317 -3.48 4.54 1.08
C VAL A 317 -2.47 5.66 0.93
N SER A 318 -2.96 6.85 0.61
CA SER A 318 -2.13 8.06 0.57
C SER A 318 -2.33 8.94 1.80
N ASP A 319 -1.22 9.54 2.22
CA ASP A 319 -1.18 10.65 3.14
C ASP A 319 -1.54 11.95 2.42
N ASP A 320 -2.54 12.67 2.91
CA ASP A 320 -2.95 13.96 2.38
C ASP A 320 -2.28 15.15 3.06
N ASN A 321 -1.34 14.88 4.01
CA ASN A 321 -0.68 15.89 4.83
C ASN A 321 -1.67 16.89 5.44
N TYR A 322 -2.85 16.41 5.85
CA TYR A 322 -3.97 17.25 6.31
C TYR A 322 -4.29 18.38 5.33
N ASN A 323 -4.11 18.11 4.04
CA ASN A 323 -4.26 19.07 2.94
C ASN A 323 -3.44 20.36 3.10
N ALA A 324 -2.32 20.31 3.83
CA ALA A 324 -1.47 21.46 4.11
C ALA A 324 -0.95 22.16 2.82
N TYR A 325 -0.83 21.41 1.73
CA TYR A 325 -0.39 21.90 0.42
C TYR A 325 -1.54 22.21 -0.55
N GLY A 326 -2.80 21.93 -0.15
CA GLY A 326 -4.01 22.30 -0.89
C GLY A 326 -4.35 21.48 -2.12
N ASN A 327 -3.65 20.35 -2.34
CA ASN A 327 -3.84 19.49 -3.51
C ASN A 327 -3.59 17.99 -3.25
N GLN A 328 -3.36 17.61 -2.00
CA GLN A 328 -3.21 16.21 -1.60
C GLN A 328 -4.55 15.63 -1.14
N ARG A 329 -4.69 14.33 -1.26
CA ARG A 329 -5.95 13.60 -1.08
C ARG A 329 -5.74 12.33 -0.30
N SER A 330 -6.67 11.97 0.57
CA SER A 330 -6.76 10.65 1.17
C SER A 330 -7.36 9.68 0.15
N LEU A 331 -6.51 8.97 -0.59
CA LEU A 331 -6.87 7.99 -1.61
C LEU A 331 -6.69 6.58 -1.09
N PHE A 332 -7.67 5.72 -1.37
CA PHE A 332 -7.57 4.27 -1.19
C PHE A 332 -7.69 3.62 -2.56
N LEU A 333 -6.68 2.88 -2.98
CA LEU A 333 -6.68 2.20 -4.28
C LEU A 333 -6.46 0.70 -4.08
N ALA A 334 -7.26 -0.11 -4.78
CA ALA A 334 -7.17 -1.56 -4.76
C ALA A 334 -6.75 -2.11 -6.12
N PHE A 335 -5.90 -3.14 -6.09
CA PHE A 335 -5.38 -3.82 -7.27
C PHE A 335 -5.35 -5.33 -7.03
N ALA A 336 -5.73 -6.12 -8.03
CA ALA A 336 -5.45 -7.55 -8.04
C ALA A 336 -4.13 -7.82 -8.75
N LEU A 337 -3.33 -8.76 -8.24
CA LEU A 337 -2.14 -9.25 -8.92
C LEU A 337 -2.55 -10.21 -10.03
N GLU A 338 -2.16 -9.92 -11.26
CA GLU A 338 -2.36 -10.81 -12.41
C GLU A 338 -1.29 -11.91 -12.40
N ASP A 339 -1.72 -13.19 -12.57
CA ASP A 339 -0.84 -14.39 -12.65
C ASP A 339 -0.04 -14.47 -13.95
#